data_a18db2f23a545df7c47e55571137b750
#
_entry.id   a18db2f23a545df7c47e55571137b750
#
_cell.length_a   1.000
_cell.length_b   1.000
_cell.length_c   1.000
_cell.angle_alpha   90.00
_cell.angle_beta   90.00
_cell.angle_gamma   90.00
#
_symmetry.space_group_name_H-M   'P 1'
#
loop_
_entity.id
_entity.type
_entity.pdbx_description
1 polymer ?
#
loop_
_entity_poly.entity_id
_entity_poly.type
_entity_poly.pdbx_seq_one_letter_code
_entity_poly.pdbx_strand_id
1 'polypeptide(L)'
;MLFRSGSDENQVGLRLEQDAERATLRRSVERLNPRERQIMELRFGLVDGVERTQKEAADALGISQSYISRLEKRIIRELKKKLEE
;
A
#
# COMPACT_ATOMS: atom_id res chain seq x y z
N MET A 1 -1.84 17.51 -15.94
CA MET A 1 -1.79 17.32 -15.43
C MET A 1 -2.03 17.02 -14.76
N LEU A 2 -2.16 16.91 -14.69
CA LEU A 2 -2.17 16.51 -14.04
C LEU A 2 -2.72 16.09 -13.34
N PHE A 3 -2.93 16.00 -13.26
CA PHE A 3 -3.15 15.61 -12.55
C PHE A 3 -3.68 15.18 -11.99
N ARG A 4 -3.91 14.89 -12.22
CA ARG A 4 -4.19 14.30 -11.54
C ARG A 4 -4.63 14.52 -10.52
N SER A 5 -4.87 14.86 -10.36
CA SER A 5 -5.09 15.28 -9.27
C SER A 5 -6.15 14.78 -8.39
N GLY A 6 -7.32 14.76 -8.60
CA GLY A 6 -8.32 14.28 -7.70
C GLY A 6 -8.07 12.89 -7.23
N SER A 7 -7.56 12.08 -8.08
CA SER A 7 -7.28 10.72 -7.72
C SER A 7 -6.23 10.65 -6.63
N ASP A 8 -5.42 11.66 -6.54
CA ASP A 8 -4.36 11.62 -5.55
C ASP A 8 -4.87 11.71 -4.15
N GLU A 9 -6.01 12.31 -3.96
CA GLU A 9 -6.55 12.36 -2.62
C GLU A 9 -6.87 10.99 -2.10
N ASN A 10 -7.42 10.17 -2.94
CA ASN A 10 -7.75 8.83 -2.52
C ASN A 10 -6.54 7.97 -2.47
N GLN A 11 -5.56 8.32 -3.23
CA GLN A 11 -4.40 7.53 -3.24
C GLN A 11 -3.39 8.09 -2.38
N VAL A 12 -3.62 8.97 -1.54
CA VAL A 12 -2.64 9.44 -0.66
C VAL A 12 -1.56 8.50 -0.70
N GLY A 13 -0.97 8.35 -1.74
CA GLY A 13 -0.10 7.31 -1.91
C GLY A 13 1.05 7.40 -1.02
N LEU A 14 1.40 6.33 -0.48
CA LEU A 14 2.63 6.19 0.19
C LEU A 14 3.67 6.09 -0.89
N ARG A 15 4.55 7.07 -0.95
CA ARG A 15 5.65 7.01 -1.90
C ARG A 15 6.88 6.57 -1.14
N LEU A 16 7.36 5.40 -1.46
CA LEU A 16 8.49 4.83 -0.76
C LEU A 16 9.73 5.02 -1.60
N GLU A 17 10.36 6.15 -1.41
CA GLU A 17 11.52 6.49 -2.21
C GLU A 17 12.82 6.09 -1.53
N GLN A 18 12.78 5.77 -0.26
CA GLN A 18 13.98 5.43 0.46
C GLN A 18 13.93 3.99 0.93
N ASP A 19 15.09 3.37 0.94
CA ASP A 19 15.17 1.96 1.32
C ASP A 19 14.70 1.73 2.74
N ALA A 20 14.97 2.68 3.63
CA ALA A 20 14.55 2.52 5.02
C ALA A 20 13.04 2.48 5.15
N GLU A 21 12.33 3.30 4.36
CA GLU A 21 10.89 3.31 4.38
C GLU A 21 10.32 2.01 3.83
N ARG A 22 10.95 1.50 2.76
CA ARG A 22 10.49 0.24 2.20
C ARG A 22 10.72 -0.91 3.18
N ALA A 23 11.84 -0.88 3.90
CA ALA A 23 12.10 -1.92 4.89
C ALA A 23 11.08 -1.86 6.02
N THR A 24 10.72 -0.66 6.45
CA THR A 24 9.73 -0.51 7.50
C THR A 24 8.36 -0.98 7.02
N LEU A 25 8.00 -0.66 5.79
CA LEU A 25 6.76 -1.12 5.22
C LEU A 25 6.74 -2.65 5.16
N ARG A 26 7.84 -3.24 4.72
CA ARG A 26 7.90 -4.69 4.59
C ARG A 26 7.70 -5.36 5.95
N ARG A 27 8.29 -4.82 7.00
CA ARG A 27 8.10 -5.36 8.35
C ARG A 27 6.66 -5.22 8.81
N SER A 28 6.05 -4.08 8.52
CA SER A 28 4.65 -3.88 8.90
C SER A 28 3.76 -4.87 8.18
N VAL A 29 4.04 -5.11 6.91
CA VAL A 29 3.25 -6.04 6.11
C VAL A 29 3.42 -7.47 6.63
N GLU A 30 4.60 -7.83 7.08
CA GLU A 30 4.84 -9.18 7.59
C GLU A 30 4.02 -9.48 8.84
N ARG A 31 3.57 -8.45 9.54
CA ARG A 31 2.75 -8.65 10.72
C ARG A 31 1.27 -8.81 10.43
N LEU A 32 0.88 -8.61 9.19
CA LEU A 32 -0.51 -8.74 8.81
C LEU A 32 -0.88 -10.20 8.67
N ASN A 33 -2.19 -10.48 8.70
CA ASN A 33 -2.61 -11.84 8.43
C ASN A 33 -2.29 -12.17 6.97
N PRO A 34 -2.30 -13.46 6.61
CA PRO A 34 -1.86 -13.86 5.26
C PRO A 34 -2.61 -13.16 4.14
N ARG A 35 -3.91 -12.94 4.31
CA ARG A 35 -4.70 -12.30 3.27
C ARG A 35 -4.31 -10.84 3.10
N GLU A 36 -4.21 -10.12 4.19
CA GLU A 36 -3.84 -8.71 4.13
C GLU A 36 -2.43 -8.54 3.61
N ARG A 37 -1.55 -9.44 4.01
CA ARG A 37 -0.18 -9.41 3.53
C ARG A 37 -0.12 -9.60 2.02
N GLN A 38 -0.89 -10.54 1.50
CA GLN A 38 -0.93 -10.76 0.07
C GLN A 38 -1.39 -9.52 -0.69
N ILE A 39 -2.39 -8.84 -0.15
CA ILE A 39 -2.91 -7.63 -0.77
C ILE A 39 -1.82 -6.56 -0.84
N MET A 40 -1.12 -6.35 0.27
CA MET A 40 -0.09 -5.33 0.30
C MET A 40 1.11 -5.70 -0.55
N GLU A 41 1.49 -6.96 -0.54
CA GLU A 41 2.61 -7.41 -1.37
C GLU A 41 2.31 -7.19 -2.84
N LEU A 42 1.09 -7.45 -3.24
CA LEU A 42 0.70 -7.24 -4.63
C LEU A 42 0.62 -5.76 -4.96
N ARG A 43 0.06 -4.99 -4.06
CA ARG A 43 -0.15 -3.56 -4.28
C ARG A 43 1.18 -2.80 -4.39
N PHE A 44 2.12 -3.09 -3.52
CA PHE A 44 3.38 -2.35 -3.49
C PHE A 44 4.52 -3.07 -4.16
N GLY A 45 4.26 -4.20 -4.79
CA GLY A 45 5.29 -4.91 -5.52
C GLY A 45 6.40 -5.43 -4.65
N LEU A 46 6.07 -5.90 -3.46
CA LEU A 46 7.09 -6.34 -2.50
C LEU A 46 7.68 -7.70 -2.87
N VAL A 47 6.98 -8.46 -3.68
CA VAL A 47 7.45 -9.79 -4.08
C VAL A 47 7.99 -9.77 -5.49
N ASP A 48 7.21 -9.23 -6.43
CA ASP A 48 7.61 -9.28 -7.84
C ASP A 48 8.15 -7.95 -8.37
N GLY A 49 8.20 -6.93 -7.53
CA GLY A 49 8.74 -5.65 -7.94
C GLY A 49 7.81 -4.82 -8.82
N VAL A 50 6.58 -5.25 -8.99
CA VAL A 50 5.62 -4.55 -9.85
C VAL A 50 4.55 -3.93 -8.99
N GLU A 51 4.56 -2.59 -8.88
CA GLU A 51 3.51 -1.89 -8.15
C GLU A 51 2.25 -1.86 -8.98
N ARG A 52 1.13 -2.00 -8.32
CA ARG A 52 -0.16 -1.98 -8.99
C ARG A 52 -1.04 -0.93 -8.34
N THR A 53 -1.97 -0.38 -9.13
CA THR A 53 -2.93 0.56 -8.55
C THR A 53 -3.88 -0.23 -7.65
N GLN A 54 -4.62 0.50 -6.80
CA GLN A 54 -5.61 -0.15 -5.95
C GLN A 54 -6.62 -0.92 -6.80
N LYS A 55 -7.02 -0.34 -7.92
CA LYS A 55 -7.97 -1.00 -8.77
C LYS A 55 -7.38 -2.27 -9.38
N GLU A 56 -6.15 -2.20 -9.82
CA GLU A 56 -5.50 -3.39 -10.41
C GLU A 56 -5.37 -4.50 -9.38
N ALA A 57 -4.97 -4.16 -8.17
CA ALA A 57 -4.86 -5.15 -7.13
C ALA A 57 -6.23 -5.74 -6.77
N ALA A 58 -7.24 -4.88 -6.69
CA ALA A 58 -8.58 -5.34 -6.38
C ALA A 58 -9.09 -6.31 -7.44
N ASP A 59 -8.89 -5.95 -8.71
CA ASP A 59 -9.32 -6.80 -9.81
C ASP A 59 -8.59 -8.15 -9.78
N ALA A 60 -7.29 -8.11 -9.52
CA ALA A 60 -6.50 -9.33 -9.52
C ALA A 60 -6.91 -10.28 -8.40
N LEU A 61 -7.36 -9.74 -7.29
CA LEU A 61 -7.71 -10.56 -6.13
C LEU A 61 -9.20 -10.78 -5.96
N GLY A 62 -10.01 -10.15 -6.81
CA GLY A 62 -11.46 -10.31 -6.74
C GLY A 62 -12.07 -9.69 -5.50
N ILE A 63 -11.52 -8.59 -5.03
CA ILE A 63 -12.03 -7.90 -3.85
C ILE A 63 -12.32 -6.46 -4.19
N SER A 64 -12.94 -5.73 -3.26
CA SER A 64 -13.31 -4.35 -3.53
C SER A 64 -12.11 -3.42 -3.37
N GLN A 65 -12.08 -2.40 -4.19
CA GLN A 65 -11.06 -1.38 -4.08
C GLN A 65 -11.19 -0.62 -2.76
N SER A 66 -12.41 -0.45 -2.28
CA SER A 66 -12.63 0.23 -1.01
C SER A 66 -11.95 -0.49 0.15
N TYR A 67 -11.98 -1.81 0.13
CA TYR A 67 -11.32 -2.58 1.17
C TYR A 67 -9.81 -2.33 1.14
N ILE A 68 -9.22 -2.34 -0.05
CA ILE A 68 -7.79 -2.09 -0.19
C ILE A 68 -7.47 -0.68 0.28
N SER A 69 -8.31 0.29 -0.07
CA SER A 69 -8.07 1.66 0.34
C SER A 69 -8.06 1.80 1.86
N ARG A 70 -9.00 1.17 2.53
CA ARG A 70 -9.06 1.23 4.00
C ARG A 70 -7.85 0.54 4.61
N LEU A 71 -7.45 -0.58 4.04
CA LEU A 71 -6.30 -1.31 4.54
C LEU A 71 -5.02 -0.48 4.39
N GLU A 72 -4.83 0.15 3.23
CA GLU A 72 -3.67 1.00 3.03
C GLU A 72 -3.63 2.15 4.01
N LYS A 73 -4.75 2.78 4.27
CA LYS A 73 -4.77 3.90 5.20
C LYS A 73 -4.35 3.46 6.60
N ARG A 74 -4.79 2.29 7.01
CA ARG A 74 -4.40 1.76 8.31
C ARG A 74 -2.90 1.51 8.36
N ILE A 75 -2.36 0.88 7.30
CA ILE A 75 -0.94 0.56 7.24
C ILE A 75 -0.10 1.84 7.21
N ILE A 76 -0.51 2.81 6.41
CA ILE A 76 0.23 4.06 6.31
C ILE A 76 0.25 4.78 7.64
N ARG A 77 -0.86 4.75 8.35
CA ARG A 77 -0.92 5.38 9.66
C ARG A 77 0.07 4.74 10.63
N GLU A 78 0.12 3.42 10.64
CA GLU A 78 1.05 2.71 11.50
C GLU A 78 2.50 2.96 11.09
N LEU A 79 2.75 3.02 9.78
CA LEU A 79 4.07 3.27 9.28
C LEU A 79 4.58 4.64 9.68
N LYS A 80 3.72 5.65 9.53
CA LYS A 80 4.10 7.00 9.94
C LYS A 80 4.41 7.08 11.42
N LYS A 81 3.65 6.37 12.21
CA LYS A 81 3.88 6.34 13.64
C LYS A 81 5.27 5.82 13.96
N LYS A 82 5.67 4.76 13.27
CA LYS A 82 6.98 4.18 13.50
C LYS A 82 8.11 5.10 13.03
N LEU A 83 7.88 5.80 11.94
CA LEU A 83 8.90 6.68 11.41
C LEU A 83 9.09 7.93 12.25
N GLU A 84 8.10 8.27 13.05
CA GLU A 84 8.18 9.43 13.91
C GLU A 84 8.78 9.12 15.29
N GLU A 85 8.98 7.86 15.58
CA GLU A 85 9.56 7.47 16.88
C GLU A 85 11.08 7.71 16.93
#